data_fb92b7bcd5823781d90a131e70550e7d
#
_entry.id   fb92b7bcd5823781d90a131e70550e7d
#
_cell.length_a   1.000
_cell.length_b   1.000
_cell.length_c   1.000
_cell.angle_alpha   90.00
_cell.angle_beta   90.00
_cell.angle_gamma   90.00
#
_symmetry.space_group_name_H-M   'P 1'
#
loop_
_entity.id
_entity.type
_entity.pdbx_description
1 polymer ?
#
loop_
_entity_poly.entity_id
_entity_poly.type
_entity_poly.pdbx_seq_one_letter_code
_entity_poly.pdbx_strand_id
1 'polypeptide(L)'
;MPTSFPWLYPAAERHPWRSRDVLRPAVPASVAGEKLATAPRVGLVDTGAENILAADWLADLAGVDLQANSDVALIGIGGQTAEVRFVEVELRLHRPDAGDQVVSWRCDVGFVPGWQAPFALVLGQAGFLDRFTVTFHRGAAMLAIEEWDAFDARFGTGRPT
;
A
#
# COMPACT_ATOMS: atom_id res chain seq x y z
N MET A 1 -13.46 18.45 3.24
CA MET A 1 -14.63 17.63 2.94
C MET A 1 -14.38 16.24 3.45
N PRO A 2 -15.35 15.57 4.07
CA PRO A 2 -15.16 14.19 4.49
C PRO A 2 -14.89 13.35 3.23
N THR A 3 -13.87 12.52 3.34
CA THR A 3 -13.48 11.58 2.30
C THR A 3 -14.62 10.60 2.07
N SER A 4 -15.26 10.63 0.90
CA SER A 4 -16.38 9.72 0.61
C SER A 4 -15.86 8.34 0.24
N PHE A 5 -15.80 7.44 1.20
CA PHE A 5 -15.57 6.01 0.97
C PHE A 5 -16.86 5.28 0.54
N PRO A 6 -16.78 4.13 -0.13
CA PRO A 6 -15.55 3.45 -0.57
C PRO A 6 -14.92 4.08 -1.82
N TRP A 7 -13.60 3.98 -1.92
CA TRP A 7 -12.87 4.31 -3.15
C TRP A 7 -12.77 3.08 -4.03
N LEU A 8 -13.13 3.24 -5.31
CA LEU A 8 -13.15 2.15 -6.27
C LEU A 8 -11.95 2.23 -7.20
N TYR A 9 -11.20 1.14 -7.28
CA TYR A 9 -10.01 1.03 -8.12
C TYR A 9 -10.20 -0.05 -9.18
N PRO A 10 -9.79 0.17 -10.43
CA PRO A 10 -9.70 -0.91 -11.39
C PRO A 10 -8.62 -1.90 -10.97
N ALA A 11 -8.95 -3.20 -10.98
CA ALA A 11 -8.02 -4.27 -10.64
C ALA A 11 -7.53 -5.06 -11.86
N ALA A 12 -8.03 -4.74 -13.06
CA ALA A 12 -7.62 -5.38 -14.29
C ALA A 12 -6.32 -4.77 -14.82
N GLU A 13 -5.36 -5.61 -15.15
CA GLU A 13 -4.12 -5.25 -15.80
C GLU A 13 -3.90 -6.17 -17.01
N ARG A 14 -3.58 -5.58 -18.17
CA ARG A 14 -3.28 -6.37 -19.35
C ARG A 14 -1.98 -7.13 -19.18
N HIS A 15 -2.06 -8.44 -19.28
CA HIS A 15 -0.87 -9.28 -19.18
C HIS A 15 -0.10 -9.27 -20.50
N PRO A 16 1.21 -8.91 -20.53
CA PRO A 16 1.97 -8.77 -21.77
C PRO A 16 2.10 -10.08 -22.57
N TRP A 17 2.02 -11.23 -21.91
CA TRP A 17 2.23 -12.54 -22.51
C TRP A 17 0.98 -13.43 -22.58
N ARG A 18 -0.17 -12.92 -22.16
CA ARG A 18 -1.43 -13.69 -22.14
C ARG A 18 -2.53 -12.92 -22.86
N SER A 19 -3.44 -13.66 -23.47
CA SER A 19 -4.59 -13.08 -24.19
C SER A 19 -5.68 -12.51 -23.27
N ARG A 20 -5.54 -12.64 -21.95
CA ARG A 20 -6.53 -12.19 -20.97
C ARG A 20 -5.88 -11.28 -19.95
N ASP A 21 -6.67 -10.38 -19.39
CA ASP A 21 -6.27 -9.53 -18.29
C ASP A 21 -6.00 -10.35 -17.02
N VAL A 22 -5.00 -9.93 -16.27
CA VAL A 22 -4.71 -10.42 -14.93
C VAL A 22 -5.31 -9.45 -13.93
N LEU A 23 -6.04 -9.97 -12.95
CA LEU A 23 -6.56 -9.15 -11.86
C LEU A 23 -5.46 -9.00 -10.81
N ARG A 24 -5.00 -7.77 -10.61
CA ARG A 24 -4.06 -7.41 -9.55
C ARG A 24 -4.70 -6.40 -8.61
N PRO A 25 -4.67 -6.66 -7.31
CA PRO A 25 -5.14 -5.72 -6.31
C PRO A 25 -4.11 -4.61 -6.10
N ALA A 26 -3.98 -3.73 -7.09
CA ALA A 26 -2.98 -2.67 -7.10
C ALA A 26 -3.64 -1.30 -7.01
N VAL A 27 -3.06 -0.42 -6.20
CA VAL A 27 -3.55 0.93 -5.95
C VAL A 27 -2.42 1.95 -6.01
N PRO A 28 -2.69 3.21 -6.39
CA PRO A 28 -1.68 4.26 -6.36
C PRO A 28 -1.43 4.71 -4.91
N ALA A 29 -0.18 4.57 -4.47
CA ALA A 29 0.27 5.01 -3.16
C ALA A 29 1.59 5.78 -3.26
N SER A 30 1.87 6.66 -2.31
CA SER A 30 3.12 7.39 -2.23
C SER A 30 3.66 7.44 -0.80
N VAL A 31 4.97 7.63 -0.70
CA VAL A 31 5.69 7.81 0.56
C VAL A 31 6.01 9.28 0.72
N ALA A 32 5.77 9.82 1.90
CA ALA A 32 6.17 11.18 2.25
C ALA A 32 7.10 11.16 3.48
N GLY A 33 8.24 11.78 3.31
CA GLY A 33 9.14 12.17 4.40
C GLY A 33 8.76 13.54 4.97
N GLU A 34 9.66 14.13 5.75
CA GLU A 34 9.39 15.42 6.40
C GLU A 34 9.23 16.59 5.40
N LYS A 35 9.95 16.57 4.29
CA LYS A 35 10.02 17.68 3.33
C LYS A 35 9.54 17.35 1.93
N LEU A 36 9.60 16.10 1.57
CA LEU A 36 9.31 15.63 0.20
C LEU A 36 8.32 14.48 0.23
N ALA A 37 7.54 14.37 -0.84
CA ALA A 37 6.70 13.21 -1.10
C ALA A 37 7.00 12.67 -2.50
N THR A 38 6.97 11.35 -2.64
CA THR A 38 7.12 10.73 -3.96
C THR A 38 5.87 10.95 -4.80
N ALA A 39 6.01 10.88 -6.12
CA ALA A 39 4.86 10.70 -6.99
C ALA A 39 4.16 9.35 -6.65
N PRO A 40 2.85 9.22 -6.94
CA PRO A 40 2.14 7.96 -6.79
C PRO A 40 2.83 6.82 -7.54
N ARG A 41 2.96 5.70 -6.87
CA ARG A 41 3.51 4.45 -7.41
C ARG A 41 2.51 3.31 -7.19
N VAL A 42 2.68 2.25 -7.92
CA VAL A 42 1.84 1.06 -7.77
C VAL A 42 2.17 0.38 -6.45
N GLY A 43 1.18 0.27 -5.58
CA GLY A 43 1.19 -0.54 -4.37
C GLY A 43 0.33 -1.78 -4.54
N LEU A 44 0.88 -2.96 -4.31
CA LEU A 44 0.15 -4.22 -4.34
C LEU A 44 -0.47 -4.46 -2.97
N VAL A 45 -1.78 -4.64 -2.90
CA VAL A 45 -2.46 -5.10 -1.68
C VAL A 45 -2.23 -6.60 -1.53
N ASP A 46 -1.56 -7.00 -0.46
CA ASP A 46 -1.17 -8.40 -0.22
C ASP A 46 -1.54 -8.84 1.20
N THR A 47 -2.57 -9.67 1.31
CA THR A 47 -3.03 -10.23 2.59
C THR A 47 -2.04 -11.23 3.19
N GLY A 48 -1.10 -11.74 2.41
CA GLY A 48 -0.04 -12.65 2.84
C GLY A 48 1.21 -11.94 3.38
N ALA A 49 1.33 -10.63 3.18
CA ALA A 49 2.42 -9.84 3.73
C ALA A 49 2.09 -9.36 5.14
N GLU A 50 2.99 -9.60 6.10
CA GLU A 50 2.80 -9.14 7.49
C GLU A 50 2.94 -7.63 7.62
N ASN A 51 3.82 -7.01 6.81
CA ASN A 51 4.19 -5.61 6.91
C ASN A 51 3.97 -4.88 5.58
N ILE A 52 3.99 -3.55 5.65
CA ILE A 52 4.19 -2.73 4.45
C ILE A 52 5.67 -2.77 4.09
N LEU A 53 5.96 -3.14 2.85
CA LEU A 53 7.30 -3.11 2.28
C LEU A 53 7.35 -2.14 1.10
N ALA A 54 8.48 -1.49 0.93
CA ALA A 54 8.71 -0.55 -0.15
C ALA A 54 10.12 -0.69 -0.74
N ALA A 55 10.25 -0.32 -1.99
CA ALA A 55 11.56 -0.18 -2.62
C ALA A 55 12.40 0.88 -1.88
N ASP A 56 13.66 0.58 -1.63
CA ASP A 56 14.58 1.48 -0.92
C ASP A 56 14.75 2.85 -1.61
N TRP A 57 14.73 2.88 -2.93
CA TRP A 57 14.81 4.13 -3.70
C TRP A 57 13.62 5.08 -3.46
N LEU A 58 12.48 4.60 -2.93
CA LEU A 58 11.38 5.48 -2.50
C LEU A 58 11.76 6.31 -1.28
N ALA A 59 12.57 5.75 -0.38
CA ALA A 59 13.10 6.51 0.76
C ALA A 59 13.98 7.66 0.28
N ASP A 60 14.88 7.41 -0.68
CA ASP A 60 15.73 8.45 -1.26
C ASP A 60 14.91 9.57 -1.89
N LEU A 61 13.88 9.23 -2.68
CA LEU A 61 12.99 10.20 -3.31
C LEU A 61 12.15 11.00 -2.30
N ALA A 62 11.79 10.39 -1.18
CA ALA A 62 11.06 11.07 -0.10
C ALA A 62 11.98 11.83 0.87
N GLY A 63 13.29 11.73 0.71
CA GLY A 63 14.27 12.35 1.61
C GLY A 63 14.29 11.69 3.00
N VAL A 64 13.99 10.40 3.07
CA VAL A 64 14.03 9.59 4.31
C VAL A 64 15.42 8.99 4.48
N ASP A 65 16.07 9.32 5.60
CA ASP A 65 17.38 8.77 5.93
C ASP A 65 17.24 7.39 6.59
N LEU A 66 17.48 6.34 5.82
CA LEU A 66 17.42 4.96 6.30
C LEU A 66 18.58 4.58 7.24
N GLN A 67 19.66 5.36 7.31
CA GLN A 67 20.79 5.05 8.18
C GLN A 67 20.64 5.62 9.58
N ALA A 68 19.98 6.78 9.69
CA ALA A 68 19.92 7.53 10.95
C ALA A 68 18.84 7.02 11.92
N ASN A 69 17.70 6.53 11.42
CA ASN A 69 16.49 6.31 12.23
C ASN A 69 15.74 5.02 11.85
N SER A 70 16.43 3.95 11.54
CA SER A 70 15.75 2.71 11.16
C SER A 70 16.00 1.56 12.12
N ASP A 71 14.97 0.74 12.33
CA ASP A 71 15.11 -0.59 12.89
C ASP A 71 15.40 -1.60 11.79
N VAL A 72 16.39 -2.47 12.01
CA VAL A 72 16.81 -3.47 11.03
C VAL A 72 16.23 -4.82 11.38
N ALA A 73 15.59 -5.45 10.40
CA ALA A 73 15.09 -6.82 10.52
C ALA A 73 15.49 -7.68 9.32
N LEU A 74 15.63 -8.98 9.54
CA LEU A 74 15.78 -9.96 8.48
C LEU A 74 14.39 -10.52 8.13
N ILE A 75 13.95 -10.32 6.89
CA ILE A 75 12.63 -10.76 6.45
C ILE A 75 12.75 -11.70 5.25
N GLY A 76 11.96 -12.77 5.25
CA GLY A 76 11.81 -13.67 4.11
C GLY A 76 10.97 -13.04 3.01
N ILE A 77 11.54 -12.86 1.83
CA ILE A 77 10.85 -12.31 0.66
C ILE A 77 11.12 -13.21 -0.53
N GLY A 78 10.06 -13.79 -1.10
CA GLY A 78 10.18 -14.64 -2.28
C GLY A 78 11.12 -15.84 -2.11
N GLY A 79 11.21 -16.40 -0.90
CA GLY A 79 12.10 -17.53 -0.57
C GLY A 79 13.54 -17.15 -0.29
N GLN A 80 13.86 -15.85 -0.27
CA GLN A 80 15.17 -15.32 0.12
C GLN A 80 15.05 -14.46 1.38
N THR A 81 16.13 -14.33 2.13
CA THR A 81 16.20 -13.44 3.30
C THR A 81 16.82 -12.11 2.86
N ALA A 82 16.15 -11.01 3.18
CA ALA A 82 16.64 -9.66 2.95
C ALA A 82 16.76 -8.89 4.27
N GLU A 83 17.79 -8.06 4.39
CA GLU A 83 17.88 -7.05 5.45
C GLU A 83 16.97 -5.87 5.09
N VAL A 84 15.97 -5.63 5.92
CA VAL A 84 14.96 -4.60 5.70
C VAL A 84 15.09 -3.54 6.79
N ARG A 85 15.00 -2.28 6.39
CA ARG A 85 15.06 -1.13 7.30
C ARG A 85 13.67 -0.55 7.49
N PHE A 86 13.15 -0.64 8.72
CA PHE A 86 11.86 -0.09 9.09
C PHE A 86 11.99 1.34 9.59
N VAL A 87 11.18 2.22 9.02
CA VAL A 87 11.10 3.64 9.41
C VAL A 87 9.64 4.06 9.41
N GLU A 88 9.23 4.83 10.43
CA GLU A 88 7.93 5.46 10.43
C GLU A 88 7.91 6.61 9.41
N VAL A 89 7.01 6.52 8.45
CA VAL A 89 6.79 7.53 7.41
C VAL A 89 5.30 7.82 7.25
N GLU A 90 4.97 8.88 6.53
CA GLU A 90 3.60 9.10 6.07
C GLU A 90 3.39 8.36 4.76
N LEU A 91 2.37 7.51 4.70
CA LEU A 91 1.84 6.94 3.47
C LEU A 91 0.62 7.72 3.00
N ARG A 92 0.44 7.76 1.69
CA ARG A 92 -0.71 8.38 1.03
C ARG A 92 -1.34 7.41 0.06
N LEU A 93 -2.62 7.12 0.25
CA LEU A 93 -3.44 6.41 -0.73
C LEU A 93 -4.11 7.46 -1.63
N HIS A 94 -3.94 7.32 -2.92
CA HIS A 94 -4.48 8.26 -3.91
C HIS A 94 -5.79 7.75 -4.48
N ARG A 95 -6.77 8.63 -4.61
CA ARG A 95 -8.03 8.31 -5.26
C ARG A 95 -7.85 8.26 -6.77
N PRO A 96 -8.35 7.21 -7.46
CA PRO A 96 -8.03 7.01 -8.88
C PRO A 96 -8.72 7.99 -9.83
N ASP A 97 -9.85 8.57 -9.42
CA ASP A 97 -10.77 9.35 -10.26
C ASP A 97 -10.90 10.83 -9.88
N ALA A 98 -10.22 11.27 -8.83
CA ALA A 98 -10.47 12.59 -8.23
C ALA A 98 -9.22 13.44 -8.02
N GLY A 99 -8.25 13.35 -8.93
CA GLY A 99 -7.10 14.25 -8.95
C GLY A 99 -6.27 14.18 -7.66
N ASP A 100 -6.27 15.25 -6.87
CA ASP A 100 -5.37 15.41 -5.72
C ASP A 100 -5.94 14.85 -4.40
N GLN A 101 -7.07 14.12 -4.41
CA GLN A 101 -7.59 13.54 -3.17
C GLN A 101 -6.73 12.38 -2.69
N VAL A 102 -6.26 12.51 -1.46
CA VAL A 102 -5.45 11.50 -0.77
C VAL A 102 -5.99 11.27 0.63
N VAL A 103 -5.79 10.05 1.11
CA VAL A 103 -5.84 9.72 2.55
C VAL A 103 -4.42 9.47 2.99
N SER A 104 -3.97 10.12 4.04
CA SER A 104 -2.63 9.96 4.59
C SER A 104 -2.66 9.47 6.04
N TRP A 105 -1.69 8.65 6.38
CA TRP A 105 -1.49 8.13 7.74
C TRP A 105 -0.01 7.82 7.97
N ARG A 106 0.38 7.76 9.26
CA ARG A 106 1.74 7.35 9.64
C ARG A 106 1.76 5.87 9.99
N CYS A 107 2.79 5.18 9.52
CA CYS A 107 3.02 3.78 9.83
C CYS A 107 4.49 3.40 9.58
N ASP A 108 4.90 2.27 10.12
CA ASP A 108 6.20 1.68 9.84
C ASP A 108 6.20 1.05 8.44
N VAL A 109 7.21 1.41 7.65
CA VAL A 109 7.44 0.85 6.32
C VAL A 109 8.82 0.24 6.26
N GLY A 110 8.89 -1.02 5.84
CA GLY A 110 10.14 -1.73 5.61
C GLY A 110 10.70 -1.42 4.22
N PHE A 111 11.82 -0.74 4.15
CA PHE A 111 12.51 -0.45 2.89
C PHE A 111 13.48 -1.58 2.55
N VAL A 112 13.29 -2.16 1.37
CA VAL A 112 13.99 -3.35 0.91
C VAL A 112 15.05 -2.95 -0.12
N PRO A 113 16.33 -3.23 0.12
CA PRO A 113 17.39 -2.93 -0.83
C PRO A 113 17.30 -3.83 -2.07
N GLY A 114 17.63 -3.27 -3.23
CA GLY A 114 17.68 -4.02 -4.48
C GLY A 114 16.30 -4.48 -4.97
N TRP A 115 15.25 -3.76 -4.68
CA TRP A 115 13.88 -4.07 -5.07
C TRP A 115 13.70 -4.21 -6.58
N GLN A 116 13.21 -5.36 -7.05
CA GLN A 116 13.03 -5.66 -8.47
C GLN A 116 11.59 -6.02 -8.86
N ALA A 117 10.64 -5.93 -7.94
CA ALA A 117 9.24 -6.20 -8.24
C ALA A 117 8.65 -5.13 -9.18
N PRO A 118 7.63 -5.48 -10.00
CA PRO A 118 6.99 -4.54 -10.92
C PRO A 118 6.11 -3.48 -10.23
N PHE A 119 5.90 -3.59 -8.94
CA PHE A 119 5.25 -2.62 -8.06
C PHE A 119 6.27 -2.06 -7.06
N ALA A 120 6.06 -0.84 -6.60
CA ALA A 120 7.02 -0.17 -5.72
C ALA A 120 6.74 -0.37 -4.23
N LEU A 121 5.51 -0.78 -3.88
CA LEU A 121 5.11 -1.08 -2.51
C LEU A 121 4.31 -2.38 -2.44
N VAL A 122 4.40 -3.03 -1.29
CA VAL A 122 3.46 -4.08 -0.84
C VAL A 122 2.72 -3.53 0.36
N LEU A 123 1.41 -3.54 0.32
CA LEU A 123 0.51 -3.04 1.36
C LEU A 123 -0.04 -4.25 2.14
N GLY A 124 0.61 -4.57 3.25
CA GLY A 124 0.36 -5.76 4.04
C GLY A 124 -0.56 -5.55 5.24
N GLN A 125 -0.51 -6.50 6.17
CA GLN A 125 -1.38 -6.54 7.36
C GLN A 125 -1.13 -5.34 8.27
N ALA A 126 0.07 -5.20 8.80
CA ALA A 126 0.44 -4.09 9.67
C ALA A 126 0.65 -2.80 8.86
N GLY A 127 -0.08 -1.78 9.19
CA GLY A 127 0.00 -0.45 8.58
C GLY A 127 -1.00 -0.18 7.46
N PHE A 128 -1.58 -1.20 6.82
CA PHE A 128 -2.60 -1.01 5.79
C PHE A 128 -3.90 -1.77 6.09
N LEU A 129 -3.88 -3.09 6.18
CA LEU A 129 -5.09 -3.88 6.40
C LEU A 129 -5.61 -3.78 7.86
N ASP A 130 -4.80 -3.32 8.79
CA ASP A 130 -5.21 -2.96 10.14
C ASP A 130 -5.94 -1.59 10.20
N ARG A 131 -6.04 -0.87 9.08
CA ARG A 131 -6.73 0.41 8.94
C ARG A 131 -7.85 0.39 7.91
N PHE A 132 -7.64 -0.33 6.80
CA PHE A 132 -8.56 -0.34 5.67
C PHE A 132 -9.19 -1.72 5.48
N THR A 133 -10.46 -1.72 5.13
CA THR A 133 -11.13 -2.88 4.54
C THR A 133 -10.97 -2.85 3.04
N VAL A 134 -10.61 -3.99 2.46
CA VAL A 134 -10.48 -4.15 1.01
C VAL A 134 -11.45 -5.23 0.54
N THR A 135 -12.31 -4.86 -0.40
CA THR A 135 -13.26 -5.76 -1.02
C THR A 135 -12.90 -5.99 -2.47
N PHE A 136 -12.74 -7.26 -2.86
CA PHE A 136 -12.46 -7.66 -4.24
C PHE A 136 -13.73 -8.08 -4.94
N HIS A 137 -13.97 -7.53 -6.12
CA HIS A 137 -15.06 -7.94 -7.01
C HIS A 137 -14.49 -8.41 -8.34
N ARG A 138 -14.20 -9.72 -8.42
CA ARG A 138 -13.59 -10.30 -9.62
C ARG A 138 -14.44 -10.10 -10.89
N GLY A 139 -15.75 -10.25 -10.79
CA GLY A 139 -16.64 -10.13 -11.95
C GLY A 139 -16.66 -8.73 -12.55
N ALA A 140 -16.45 -7.69 -11.74
CA ALA A 140 -16.34 -6.31 -12.19
C ALA A 140 -14.88 -5.87 -12.43
N ALA A 141 -13.90 -6.73 -12.15
CA ALA A 141 -12.47 -6.39 -12.17
C ALA A 141 -12.16 -5.12 -11.36
N MET A 142 -12.73 -5.03 -10.16
CA MET A 142 -12.65 -3.87 -9.27
C MET A 142 -12.24 -4.29 -7.86
N LEU A 143 -11.61 -3.37 -7.15
CA LEU A 143 -11.48 -3.43 -5.71
C LEU A 143 -12.03 -2.15 -5.08
N ALA A 144 -12.61 -2.28 -3.90
CA ALA A 144 -13.08 -1.17 -3.09
C ALA A 144 -12.24 -1.08 -1.82
N ILE A 145 -11.79 0.11 -1.48
CA ILE A 145 -11.08 0.39 -0.23
C ILE A 145 -11.87 1.39 0.58
N GLU A 146 -12.01 1.11 1.87
CA GLU A 146 -12.64 2.00 2.83
C GLU A 146 -12.01 1.88 4.22
N GLU A 147 -12.09 2.93 5.00
CA GLU A 147 -11.67 2.88 6.40
C GLU A 147 -12.62 1.97 7.20
N TRP A 148 -12.12 1.35 8.25
CA TRP A 148 -12.88 0.43 9.10
C TRP A 148 -14.17 1.05 9.64
N ASP A 149 -14.12 2.32 10.07
CA ASP A 149 -15.31 3.01 10.60
C ASP A 149 -16.43 3.15 9.56
N ALA A 150 -16.07 3.37 8.29
CA ALA A 150 -17.02 3.44 7.19
C ALA A 150 -17.64 2.07 6.89
N PHE A 151 -16.83 1.02 6.93
CA PHE A 151 -17.28 -0.36 6.76
C PHE A 151 -18.21 -0.79 7.91
N ASP A 152 -17.80 -0.55 9.16
CA ASP A 152 -18.57 -0.90 10.36
C ASP A 152 -19.90 -0.17 10.40
N ALA A 153 -19.94 1.10 10.04
CA ALA A 153 -21.18 1.87 9.98
C ALA A 153 -22.18 1.28 8.96
N ARG A 154 -21.67 0.70 7.86
CA ARG A 154 -22.51 0.12 6.80
C ARG A 154 -22.99 -1.28 7.11
N PHE A 155 -22.18 -2.11 7.75
CA PHE A 155 -22.46 -3.52 7.99
C PHE A 155 -22.77 -3.86 9.44
N GLY A 156 -22.65 -2.92 10.37
CA GLY A 156 -22.93 -3.14 11.78
C GLY A 156 -21.98 -4.13 12.45
N THR A 157 -20.79 -4.30 11.90
CA THR A 157 -19.76 -5.17 12.46
C THR A 157 -19.12 -4.47 13.66
N GLY A 158 -19.50 -4.87 14.88
CA GLY A 158 -18.80 -4.43 16.09
C GLY A 158 -17.38 -5.00 16.07
N ARG A 159 -16.36 -4.16 16.32
CA ARG A 159 -15.00 -4.65 16.54
C ARG A 159 -14.98 -5.51 17.80
N PRO A 160 -14.34 -6.68 17.81
CA PRO A 160 -14.08 -7.38 19.06
C PRO A 160 -13.25 -6.45 19.97
N THR A 161 -13.76 -6.23 21.17
CA THR A 161 -13.09 -5.48 22.23
C THR A 161 -11.87 -6.23 22.76
#